data_96d0f49fc803d69aba80869df94e3c50
#
_entry.id   96d0f49fc803d69aba80869df94e3c50
#
_cell.length_a   1.000
_cell.length_b   1.000
_cell.length_c   1.000
_cell.angle_alpha   90.00
_cell.angle_beta   90.00
_cell.angle_gamma   90.00
#
_symmetry.space_group_name_H-M   'P 1'
#
loop_
_entity.id
_entity.type
_entity.pdbx_description
1 polymer ?
#
loop_
_entity_poly.entity_id
_entity_poly.type
_entity_poly.pdbx_seq_one_letter_code
_entity_poly.pdbx_strand_id
1 'polypeptide(L)'
;PQYQTQVNYLYKTPCLLESRPPLGPEIDIEDGAQFESFRTFLLLPDSQERERRGLALRRMYRTIAPWSAENPILMHVRHSDPEAVKTAIDQCAEVGFEMVIMTFGSGFNAESDDPQYIAGLRELADYAHTKGVELGGYSLLASRRISDADDAIHPDTGEPGGAIFGHSPCLGSAWGQQYFQRLEALYAEAGLD
;
A
#
# COMPACT_ATOMS: atom_id res chain seq x y z
N PRO A 1 14.16 5.50 2.24
CA PRO A 1 15.55 5.22 1.83
C PRO A 1 16.40 6.47 1.90
N GLN A 2 17.59 6.33 2.46
CA GLN A 2 18.58 7.40 2.47
C GLN A 2 19.53 7.19 1.29
N TYR A 3 19.90 8.29 0.66
CA TYR A 3 20.89 8.30 -0.41
C TYR A 3 22.14 9.01 0.10
N GLN A 4 23.28 8.39 -0.07
CA GLN A 4 24.57 9.03 0.14
C GLN A 4 25.32 9.03 -1.18
N THR A 5 25.80 10.20 -1.56
CA THR A 5 26.65 10.37 -2.74
C THR A 5 27.99 10.87 -2.29
N GLN A 6 29.05 10.12 -2.57
CA GLN A 6 30.42 10.60 -2.42
C GLN A 6 30.89 11.16 -3.76
N VAL A 7 31.30 12.41 -3.76
CA VAL A 7 31.83 13.06 -4.95
C VAL A 7 33.26 13.54 -4.63
N ASN A 8 34.23 13.12 -5.44
CA ASN A 8 35.54 13.71 -5.40
C ASN A 8 35.58 14.94 -6.33
N TYR A 9 35.70 16.10 -5.73
CA TYR A 9 35.75 17.38 -6.45
C TYR A 9 36.92 17.49 -7.44
N LEU A 10 37.93 16.62 -7.32
CA LEU A 10 39.02 16.55 -8.26
C LEU A 10 38.72 15.65 -9.49
N TYR A 11 37.53 15.09 -9.59
CA TYR A 11 37.09 14.20 -10.67
C TYR A 11 37.98 12.96 -10.92
N LYS A 12 38.71 12.53 -9.88
CA LYS A 12 39.66 11.42 -9.98
C LYS A 12 39.16 10.11 -9.37
N THR A 13 37.97 10.12 -8.73
CA THR A 13 37.38 8.94 -8.15
C THR A 13 36.00 8.67 -8.77
N PRO A 14 35.60 7.40 -8.89
CA PRO A 14 34.26 7.06 -9.32
C PRO A 14 33.22 7.59 -8.33
N CYS A 15 32.03 7.90 -8.83
CA CYS A 15 30.88 8.26 -8.01
C CYS A 15 30.33 7.00 -7.32
N LEU A 16 30.15 7.07 -6.01
CA LEU A 16 29.48 6.03 -5.24
C LEU A 16 28.04 6.49 -4.92
N LEU A 17 27.08 5.69 -5.33
CA LEU A 17 25.68 5.82 -4.94
C LEU A 17 25.34 4.68 -3.99
N GLU A 18 24.98 5.02 -2.76
CA GLU A 18 24.53 4.05 -1.75
C GLU A 18 23.05 4.23 -1.48
N SER A 19 22.30 3.14 -1.48
CA SER A 19 20.90 3.10 -1.07
C SER A 19 20.74 2.08 0.05
N ARG A 20 20.19 2.52 1.18
CA ARG A 20 20.00 1.68 2.35
C ARG A 20 18.65 1.97 3.02
N PRO A 21 18.03 0.98 3.70
CA PRO A 21 16.86 1.24 4.52
C PRO A 21 17.23 2.10 5.74
N PRO A 22 16.28 2.84 6.33
CA PRO A 22 16.53 3.63 7.53
C PRO A 22 16.90 2.78 8.76
N LEU A 23 16.39 1.55 8.82
CA LEU A 23 16.65 0.56 9.88
C LEU A 23 16.99 -0.79 9.26
N GLY A 24 17.90 -1.53 9.87
CA GLY A 24 18.28 -2.89 9.48
C GLY A 24 18.79 -3.03 8.05
N PRO A 25 18.76 -4.21 7.47
CA PRO A 25 18.46 -5.48 8.13
C PRO A 25 19.65 -5.96 8.98
N GLU A 26 19.46 -6.14 10.25
CA GLU A 26 20.35 -6.94 11.09
C GLU A 26 19.89 -8.40 10.97
N ILE A 27 20.48 -9.14 10.06
CA ILE A 27 20.10 -10.51 9.78
C ILE A 27 21.36 -11.39 9.69
N ASP A 28 21.35 -12.49 10.41
CA ASP A 28 22.33 -13.55 10.26
C ASP A 28 21.97 -14.42 9.05
N ILE A 29 22.91 -14.54 8.12
CA ILE A 29 22.73 -15.38 6.93
C ILE A 29 23.47 -16.70 7.22
N GLU A 30 22.70 -17.77 7.39
CA GLU A 30 23.24 -19.11 7.60
C GLU A 30 23.93 -19.63 6.34
N ASP A 31 24.84 -20.61 6.50
CA ASP A 31 25.55 -21.20 5.38
C ASP A 31 24.58 -21.88 4.41
N GLY A 32 24.66 -21.51 3.15
CA GLY A 32 23.74 -21.96 2.10
C GLY A 32 22.39 -21.23 2.04
N ALA A 33 22.12 -20.28 2.93
CA ALA A 33 20.93 -19.46 2.86
C ALA A 33 21.05 -18.38 1.76
N GLN A 34 19.91 -17.96 1.23
CA GLN A 34 19.81 -16.89 0.25
C GLN A 34 19.19 -15.65 0.88
N PHE A 35 19.84 -14.51 0.68
CA PHE A 35 19.32 -13.22 1.10
C PHE A 35 18.90 -12.40 -0.12
N GLU A 36 17.66 -11.93 -0.15
CA GLU A 36 17.17 -10.98 -1.14
C GLU A 36 17.10 -9.58 -0.55
N SER A 37 17.85 -8.64 -1.15
CA SER A 37 17.83 -7.24 -0.73
C SER A 37 16.57 -6.52 -1.21
N PHE A 38 16.26 -5.37 -0.60
CA PHE A 38 15.20 -4.49 -1.10
C PHE A 38 15.51 -3.99 -2.52
N ARG A 39 14.46 -3.70 -3.29
CA ARG A 39 14.57 -3.17 -4.65
C ARG A 39 14.78 -1.67 -4.63
N THR A 40 15.68 -1.21 -5.50
CA THR A 40 15.91 0.23 -5.75
C THR A 40 15.70 0.54 -7.21
N PHE A 41 15.15 1.72 -7.47
CA PHE A 41 14.95 2.22 -8.83
C PHE A 41 15.80 3.47 -9.03
N LEU A 42 16.59 3.50 -10.09
CA LEU A 42 17.42 4.62 -10.46
C LEU A 42 16.86 5.28 -11.72
N LEU A 43 16.46 6.54 -11.60
CA LEU A 43 16.07 7.34 -12.75
C LEU A 43 17.18 8.30 -13.12
N LEU A 44 17.71 8.13 -14.33
CA LEU A 44 18.69 9.05 -14.92
C LEU A 44 17.96 9.97 -15.92
N PRO A 45 17.72 11.24 -15.57
CA PRO A 45 17.13 12.18 -16.50
C PRO A 45 18.09 12.46 -17.69
N ASP A 46 17.55 12.51 -18.88
CA ASP A 46 18.27 12.84 -20.11
C ASP A 46 18.43 14.35 -20.35
N SER A 47 17.84 15.16 -19.48
CA SER A 47 17.80 16.61 -19.58
C SER A 47 17.82 17.28 -18.21
N GLN A 48 18.32 18.50 -18.14
CA GLN A 48 18.23 19.35 -16.96
C GLN A 48 16.95 20.20 -16.96
N GLU A 49 16.19 20.21 -18.05
CA GLU A 49 14.93 20.93 -18.12
C GLU A 49 13.89 20.36 -17.15
N ARG A 50 13.24 21.27 -16.41
CA ARG A 50 12.29 20.92 -15.36
C ARG A 50 11.14 20.08 -15.87
N GLU A 51 10.58 20.43 -17.01
CA GLU A 51 9.41 19.73 -17.58
C GLU A 51 9.79 18.32 -18.05
N ARG A 52 10.88 18.17 -18.77
CA ARG A 52 11.38 16.85 -19.20
C ARG A 52 11.69 15.95 -18.03
N ARG A 53 12.29 16.47 -16.97
CA ARG A 53 12.53 15.70 -15.73
C ARG A 53 11.22 15.27 -15.07
N GLY A 54 10.23 16.16 -15.00
CA GLY A 54 8.91 15.84 -14.48
C GLY A 54 8.20 14.77 -15.29
N LEU A 55 8.28 14.84 -16.62
CA LEU A 55 7.71 13.81 -17.51
C LEU A 55 8.44 12.47 -17.37
N ALA A 56 9.76 12.47 -17.23
CA ALA A 56 10.55 11.26 -17.00
C ALA A 56 10.15 10.57 -15.70
N LEU A 57 9.95 11.34 -14.62
CA LEU A 57 9.48 10.83 -13.33
C LEU A 57 8.08 10.21 -13.42
N ARG A 58 7.13 10.90 -14.05
CA ARG A 58 5.77 10.36 -14.27
C ARG A 58 5.79 9.09 -15.12
N ARG A 59 6.62 9.05 -16.14
CA ARG A 59 6.80 7.87 -16.98
C ARG A 59 7.34 6.69 -16.18
N MET A 60 8.31 6.93 -15.31
CA MET A 60 8.84 5.90 -14.40
C MET A 60 7.72 5.33 -13.53
N TYR A 61 6.95 6.17 -12.84
CA TYR A 61 5.85 5.69 -12.00
C TYR A 61 4.79 4.92 -12.79
N ARG A 62 4.39 5.38 -13.96
CA ARG A 62 3.46 4.64 -14.83
C ARG A 62 3.99 3.28 -15.26
N THR A 63 5.31 3.12 -15.31
CA THR A 63 5.93 1.85 -15.70
C THR A 63 6.04 0.87 -14.53
N ILE A 64 6.46 1.34 -13.35
CA ILE A 64 6.75 0.47 -12.20
C ILE A 64 5.56 0.29 -11.25
N ALA A 65 4.64 1.25 -11.24
CA ALA A 65 3.48 1.29 -10.36
C ALA A 65 2.33 2.10 -11.01
N PRO A 66 1.73 1.57 -12.11
CA PRO A 66 0.71 2.30 -12.88
C PRO A 66 -0.46 2.76 -12.02
N TRP A 67 -0.87 1.95 -11.04
CA TRP A 67 -1.91 2.30 -10.07
C TRP A 67 -1.61 3.57 -9.25
N SER A 68 -0.35 3.93 -9.02
CA SER A 68 0.02 5.16 -8.32
C SER A 68 -0.06 6.43 -9.17
N ALA A 69 -0.19 6.27 -10.48
CA ALA A 69 -0.29 7.38 -11.44
C ALA A 69 -1.75 7.72 -11.78
N GLU A 70 -2.67 6.86 -11.45
CA GLU A 70 -4.09 7.10 -11.47
C GLU A 70 -4.51 7.74 -10.15
N ASN A 71 -5.45 8.68 -10.22
CA ASN A 71 -5.80 9.49 -9.05
C ASN A 71 -7.29 9.81 -9.13
N PRO A 72 -8.15 8.82 -8.85
CA PRO A 72 -9.59 8.99 -8.95
C PRO A 72 -10.10 10.03 -7.94
N ILE A 73 -11.15 10.74 -8.30
CA ILE A 73 -11.90 11.54 -7.36
C ILE A 73 -12.79 10.59 -6.56
N LEU A 74 -12.51 10.46 -5.27
CA LEU A 74 -13.14 9.44 -4.45
C LEU A 74 -13.95 10.02 -3.28
N MET A 75 -14.96 9.25 -2.85
CA MET A 75 -15.75 9.51 -1.65
C MET A 75 -15.45 8.44 -0.60
N HIS A 76 -15.23 8.86 0.64
CA HIS A 76 -15.15 7.96 1.79
C HIS A 76 -16.52 7.78 2.43
N VAL A 77 -16.98 6.52 2.56
CA VAL A 77 -18.19 6.16 3.30
C VAL A 77 -17.81 5.51 4.62
N ARG A 78 -18.44 5.96 5.70
CA ARG A 78 -18.14 5.50 7.07
C ARG A 78 -18.97 4.30 7.52
N HIS A 79 -19.73 3.70 6.64
CA HIS A 79 -20.57 2.55 6.87
C HIS A 79 -20.31 1.53 5.78
N SER A 80 -20.36 0.24 6.13
CA SER A 80 -20.24 -0.87 5.17
C SER A 80 -21.57 -1.59 4.97
N ASP A 81 -22.66 -1.06 5.53
CA ASP A 81 -23.98 -1.60 5.27
C ASP A 81 -24.41 -1.30 3.82
N PRO A 82 -25.13 -2.24 3.15
CA PRO A 82 -25.43 -2.14 1.74
C PRO A 82 -26.18 -0.87 1.32
N GLU A 83 -27.09 -0.38 2.15
CA GLU A 83 -27.91 0.79 1.82
C GLU A 83 -27.08 2.07 1.85
N ALA A 84 -26.21 2.22 2.85
CA ALA A 84 -25.32 3.37 2.93
C ALA A 84 -24.28 3.38 1.78
N VAL A 85 -23.74 2.21 1.43
CA VAL A 85 -22.79 2.09 0.32
C VAL A 85 -23.46 2.38 -1.01
N LYS A 86 -24.64 1.83 -1.28
CA LYS A 86 -25.42 2.13 -2.51
C LYS A 86 -25.77 3.61 -2.62
N THR A 87 -26.16 4.23 -1.51
CA THR A 87 -26.43 5.67 -1.47
C THR A 87 -25.19 6.49 -1.84
N ALA A 88 -24.02 6.12 -1.31
CA ALA A 88 -22.76 6.77 -1.65
C ALA A 88 -22.38 6.57 -3.13
N ILE A 89 -22.57 5.37 -3.67
CA ILE A 89 -22.35 5.07 -5.10
C ILE A 89 -23.25 5.95 -5.98
N ASP A 90 -24.53 6.05 -5.66
CA ASP A 90 -25.48 6.88 -6.43
C ASP A 90 -25.08 8.36 -6.38
N GLN A 91 -24.68 8.86 -5.22
CA GLN A 91 -24.19 10.23 -5.06
C GLN A 91 -22.90 10.46 -5.88
N CYS A 92 -21.95 9.52 -5.84
CA CYS A 92 -20.74 9.59 -6.64
C CYS A 92 -21.05 9.66 -8.14
N ALA A 93 -21.90 8.77 -8.62
CA ALA A 93 -22.31 8.76 -10.01
C ALA A 93 -22.99 10.06 -10.45
N GLU A 94 -23.83 10.65 -9.58
CA GLU A 94 -24.54 11.89 -9.89
C GLU A 94 -23.61 13.10 -9.99
N VAL A 95 -22.58 13.18 -9.12
CA VAL A 95 -21.66 14.33 -9.09
C VAL A 95 -20.38 14.11 -9.89
N GLY A 96 -20.18 12.94 -10.49
CA GLY A 96 -19.01 12.63 -11.31
C GLY A 96 -17.79 12.24 -10.52
N PHE A 97 -17.94 11.68 -9.33
CA PHE A 97 -16.86 11.02 -8.62
C PHE A 97 -16.63 9.63 -9.21
N GLU A 98 -15.42 9.12 -9.09
CA GLU A 98 -14.98 7.92 -9.81
C GLU A 98 -14.92 6.68 -8.91
N MET A 99 -14.81 6.88 -7.58
CA MET A 99 -14.61 5.77 -6.64
C MET A 99 -15.30 6.03 -5.30
N VAL A 100 -15.81 4.97 -4.68
CA VAL A 100 -16.23 4.94 -3.27
C VAL A 100 -15.29 4.07 -2.46
N ILE A 101 -14.80 4.55 -1.33
CA ILE A 101 -13.99 3.76 -0.40
C ILE A 101 -14.72 3.60 0.94
N MET A 102 -14.95 2.34 1.34
CA MET A 102 -15.38 2.01 2.70
C MET A 102 -14.21 2.28 3.65
N THR A 103 -14.29 3.37 4.40
CA THR A 103 -13.18 3.92 5.17
C THR A 103 -12.95 3.21 6.51
N PHE A 104 -11.92 3.64 7.21
CA PHE A 104 -11.65 3.21 8.58
C PHE A 104 -12.87 3.42 9.50
N GLY A 105 -13.22 2.37 10.25
CA GLY A 105 -14.36 2.37 11.15
C GLY A 105 -15.71 2.16 10.46
N SER A 106 -15.74 1.87 9.16
CA SER A 106 -16.97 1.53 8.43
C SER A 106 -17.51 0.14 8.78
N GLY A 107 -16.67 -0.76 9.26
CA GLY A 107 -16.98 -2.19 9.43
C GLY A 107 -16.47 -3.05 8.27
N PHE A 108 -15.86 -2.47 7.25
CA PHE A 108 -15.19 -3.24 6.18
C PHE A 108 -14.08 -4.12 6.76
N ASN A 109 -14.12 -5.42 6.45
CA ASN A 109 -13.14 -6.39 6.89
C ASN A 109 -12.39 -6.96 5.68
N ALA A 110 -11.18 -6.45 5.44
CA ALA A 110 -10.32 -6.85 4.33
C ALA A 110 -9.73 -8.27 4.47
N GLU A 111 -9.90 -8.91 5.61
CA GLU A 111 -9.36 -10.25 5.90
C GLU A 111 -10.46 -11.31 6.03
N SER A 112 -11.71 -10.99 5.66
CA SER A 112 -12.82 -11.93 5.76
C SER A 112 -12.70 -13.03 4.71
N ASP A 113 -12.92 -14.27 5.15
CA ASP A 113 -13.09 -15.46 4.33
C ASP A 113 -14.54 -15.99 4.37
N ASP A 114 -15.46 -15.22 4.95
CA ASP A 114 -16.87 -15.55 4.99
C ASP A 114 -17.52 -15.40 3.59
N PRO A 115 -17.99 -16.52 2.98
CA PRO A 115 -18.58 -16.47 1.65
C PRO A 115 -19.81 -15.57 1.53
N GLN A 116 -20.59 -15.41 2.61
CA GLN A 116 -21.77 -14.54 2.60
C GLN A 116 -21.35 -13.07 2.59
N TYR A 117 -20.33 -12.72 3.36
CA TYR A 117 -19.77 -11.38 3.38
C TYR A 117 -19.17 -11.02 2.01
N ILE A 118 -18.39 -11.92 1.42
CA ILE A 118 -17.78 -11.74 0.10
C ILE A 118 -18.84 -11.58 -1.00
N ALA A 119 -19.91 -12.42 -0.95
CA ALA A 119 -21.02 -12.29 -1.88
C ALA A 119 -21.74 -10.94 -1.76
N GLY A 120 -21.95 -10.45 -0.55
CA GLY A 120 -22.53 -9.13 -0.31
C GLY A 120 -21.66 -7.99 -0.85
N LEU A 121 -20.32 -8.08 -0.70
CA LEU A 121 -19.40 -7.13 -1.29
C LEU A 121 -19.44 -7.17 -2.83
N ARG A 122 -19.53 -8.35 -3.41
CA ARG A 122 -19.65 -8.53 -4.86
C ARG A 122 -20.91 -7.85 -5.41
N GLU A 123 -22.05 -8.02 -4.75
CA GLU A 123 -23.29 -7.33 -5.16
C GLU A 123 -23.13 -5.80 -5.14
N LEU A 124 -22.38 -5.26 -4.19
CA LEU A 124 -22.10 -3.83 -4.10
C LEU A 124 -21.12 -3.38 -5.18
N ALA A 125 -20.07 -4.15 -5.46
CA ALA A 125 -19.10 -3.87 -6.53
C ALA A 125 -19.78 -3.91 -7.90
N ASP A 126 -20.59 -4.95 -8.18
CA ASP A 126 -21.36 -5.05 -9.41
C ASP A 126 -22.30 -3.84 -9.57
N TYR A 127 -22.97 -3.44 -8.49
CA TYR A 127 -23.83 -2.25 -8.52
C TYR A 127 -23.04 -0.98 -8.85
N ALA A 128 -21.88 -0.77 -8.23
CA ALA A 128 -21.01 0.37 -8.49
C ALA A 128 -20.55 0.39 -9.95
N HIS A 129 -20.12 -0.74 -10.48
CA HIS A 129 -19.67 -0.87 -11.86
C HIS A 129 -20.78 -0.57 -12.88
N THR A 130 -22.06 -0.92 -12.57
CA THR A 130 -23.18 -0.51 -13.46
C THR A 130 -23.37 1.00 -13.52
N LYS A 131 -22.86 1.74 -12.53
CA LYS A 131 -22.90 3.21 -12.46
C LYS A 131 -21.61 3.86 -12.95
N GLY A 132 -20.61 3.07 -13.34
CA GLY A 132 -19.28 3.58 -13.72
C GLY A 132 -18.47 4.10 -12.54
N VAL A 133 -18.72 3.60 -11.33
CA VAL A 133 -18.02 3.95 -10.09
C VAL A 133 -17.25 2.72 -9.61
N GLU A 134 -16.01 2.92 -9.21
CA GLU A 134 -15.18 1.90 -8.55
C GLU A 134 -15.53 1.78 -7.07
N LEU A 135 -15.34 0.59 -6.49
CA LEU A 135 -15.60 0.34 -5.07
C LEU A 135 -14.38 -0.31 -4.40
N GLY A 136 -13.86 0.33 -3.38
CA GLY A 136 -12.75 -0.19 -2.61
C GLY A 136 -12.99 -0.12 -1.09
N GLY A 137 -12.01 -0.63 -0.34
CA GLY A 137 -12.05 -0.64 1.11
C GLY A 137 -10.73 -0.21 1.73
N TYR A 138 -10.81 0.29 2.95
CA TYR A 138 -9.66 0.77 3.70
C TYR A 138 -9.21 -0.31 4.70
N SER A 139 -7.96 -0.72 4.60
CA SER A 139 -7.35 -1.60 5.58
C SER A 139 -6.23 -0.89 6.34
N LEU A 140 -6.20 -1.10 7.65
CA LEU A 140 -5.26 -0.42 8.54
C LEU A 140 -4.07 -1.34 8.85
N LEU A 141 -2.88 -0.97 8.36
CA LEU A 141 -1.61 -1.64 8.69
C LEU A 141 -0.83 -0.92 9.79
N ALA A 142 -1.01 0.37 9.95
CA ALA A 142 -0.46 1.14 11.06
C ALA A 142 -1.54 1.37 12.12
N SER A 143 -1.18 1.47 13.40
CA SER A 143 -2.15 1.73 14.48
C SER A 143 -3.08 0.56 14.83
N ARG A 144 -2.67 -0.64 14.50
CA ARG A 144 -3.42 -1.87 14.77
C ARG A 144 -2.54 -2.86 15.50
N ARG A 145 -3.04 -3.41 16.59
CA ARG A 145 -2.41 -4.55 17.29
C ARG A 145 -2.97 -5.85 16.73
N ILE A 146 -2.06 -6.79 16.45
CA ILE A 146 -2.41 -8.18 16.09
C ILE A 146 -2.13 -9.09 17.29
N SER A 147 -0.86 -9.28 17.62
CA SER A 147 -0.39 -10.05 18.78
C SER A 147 1.03 -9.64 19.13
N ASP A 148 1.56 -10.08 20.27
CA ASP A 148 2.94 -9.79 20.62
C ASP A 148 3.96 -10.46 19.66
N ALA A 149 3.55 -11.54 19.00
CA ALA A 149 4.38 -12.23 18.02
C ALA A 149 4.29 -11.62 16.60
N ASP A 150 3.22 -10.90 16.31
CA ASP A 150 2.93 -10.36 14.97
C ASP A 150 3.05 -8.84 14.89
N ASP A 151 3.24 -8.16 16.02
CA ASP A 151 3.45 -6.71 16.02
C ASP A 151 4.93 -6.37 15.78
N ALA A 152 5.15 -5.19 15.23
CA ALA A 152 6.49 -4.64 15.06
C ALA A 152 7.14 -4.34 16.42
N ILE A 153 8.41 -4.66 16.54
CA ILE A 153 9.21 -4.43 17.73
C ILE A 153 9.84 -3.04 17.67
N HIS A 154 9.72 -2.29 18.75
CA HIS A 154 10.39 -1.00 18.89
C HIS A 154 11.90 -1.22 19.02
N PRO A 155 12.73 -0.61 18.19
CA PRO A 155 14.15 -0.91 18.12
C PRO A 155 14.91 -0.56 19.42
N ASP A 156 14.47 0.47 20.15
CA ASP A 156 15.15 0.92 21.37
C ASP A 156 14.76 0.13 22.63
N THR A 157 13.54 -0.44 22.66
CA THR A 157 13.02 -1.13 23.85
C THR A 157 12.99 -2.64 23.71
N GLY A 158 13.00 -3.17 22.49
CA GLY A 158 12.84 -4.59 22.23
C GLY A 158 11.43 -5.14 22.46
N GLU A 159 10.46 -4.26 22.72
CA GLU A 159 9.07 -4.63 23.02
C GLU A 159 8.14 -4.29 21.88
N PRO A 160 6.99 -5.01 21.72
CA PRO A 160 5.98 -4.65 20.73
C PRO A 160 5.44 -3.24 20.94
N GLY A 161 5.33 -2.46 19.86
CA GLY A 161 4.81 -1.08 19.91
C GLY A 161 5.72 -0.05 19.27
N GLY A 162 5.63 1.19 19.77
CA GLY A 162 6.47 2.30 19.29
C GLY A 162 6.02 2.94 17.97
N ALA A 163 4.91 2.51 17.37
CA ALA A 163 4.30 3.19 16.25
C ALA A 163 3.59 4.48 16.71
N ILE A 164 3.30 5.39 15.74
CA ILE A 164 2.67 6.69 16.02
C ILE A 164 1.40 6.58 16.87
N PHE A 165 0.61 5.50 16.66
CA PHE A 165 -0.63 5.25 17.41
C PHE A 165 -0.51 3.99 18.31
N GLY A 166 0.69 3.64 18.76
CA GLY A 166 0.97 2.58 19.70
C GLY A 166 1.49 1.31 19.05
N HIS A 167 0.69 0.59 18.30
CA HIS A 167 1.05 -0.69 17.70
C HIS A 167 1.01 -0.62 16.16
N SER A 168 1.77 -1.51 15.53
CA SER A 168 1.74 -1.71 14.08
C SER A 168 2.07 -3.17 13.79
N PRO A 169 1.35 -3.84 12.87
CA PRO A 169 1.68 -5.20 12.47
C PRO A 169 3.07 -5.29 11.83
N CYS A 170 3.75 -6.39 12.08
CA CYS A 170 4.97 -6.75 11.38
C CYS A 170 4.63 -7.55 10.12
N LEU A 171 4.93 -7.01 8.93
CA LEU A 171 4.65 -7.70 7.67
C LEU A 171 5.55 -8.93 7.45
N GLY A 172 6.65 -9.06 8.20
CA GLY A 172 7.50 -10.25 8.23
C GLY A 172 6.99 -11.37 9.13
N SER A 173 5.97 -11.12 9.97
CA SER A 173 5.36 -12.11 10.86
C SER A 173 4.52 -13.14 10.10
N ALA A 174 4.10 -14.19 10.79
CA ALA A 174 3.21 -15.20 10.23
C ALA A 174 1.87 -14.59 9.76
N TRP A 175 1.32 -13.65 10.53
CA TRP A 175 0.14 -12.88 10.11
C TRP A 175 0.41 -12.05 8.86
N GLY A 176 1.54 -11.32 8.83
CA GLY A 176 1.89 -10.43 7.71
C GLY A 176 2.08 -11.18 6.39
N GLN A 177 2.66 -12.37 6.43
CA GLN A 177 2.83 -13.22 5.26
C GLN A 177 1.50 -13.68 4.65
N GLN A 178 0.46 -13.86 5.46
CA GLN A 178 -0.86 -14.27 5.02
C GLN A 178 -1.78 -13.08 4.65
N TYR A 179 -1.49 -11.91 5.21
CA TYR A 179 -2.36 -10.74 5.07
C TYR A 179 -2.62 -10.36 3.61
N PHE A 180 -1.57 -10.23 2.81
CA PHE A 180 -1.71 -9.84 1.40
C PHE A 180 -2.40 -10.91 0.56
N GLN A 181 -2.23 -12.19 0.88
CA GLN A 181 -2.92 -13.28 0.21
C GLN A 181 -4.43 -13.23 0.47
N ARG A 182 -4.82 -12.95 1.72
CA ARG A 182 -6.24 -12.79 2.09
C ARG A 182 -6.86 -11.56 1.44
N LEU A 183 -6.14 -10.44 1.47
CA LEU A 183 -6.58 -9.21 0.83
C LEU A 183 -6.78 -9.41 -0.68
N GLU A 184 -5.81 -9.99 -1.35
CA GLU A 184 -5.87 -10.29 -2.79
C GLU A 184 -7.06 -11.22 -3.11
N ALA A 185 -7.23 -12.29 -2.33
CA ALA A 185 -8.36 -13.20 -2.51
C ALA A 185 -9.70 -12.51 -2.34
N LEU A 186 -9.87 -11.71 -1.27
CA LEU A 186 -11.11 -10.95 -1.04
C LEU A 186 -11.43 -10.01 -2.20
N TYR A 187 -10.44 -9.22 -2.65
CA TYR A 187 -10.64 -8.26 -3.72
C TYR A 187 -10.96 -8.96 -5.03
N ALA A 188 -10.24 -10.02 -5.38
CA ALA A 188 -10.52 -10.82 -6.58
C ALA A 188 -11.89 -11.49 -6.55
N GLU A 189 -12.28 -12.07 -5.41
CA GLU A 189 -13.56 -12.74 -5.28
C GLU A 189 -14.74 -11.77 -5.20
N ALA A 190 -14.58 -10.64 -4.53
CA ALA A 190 -15.63 -9.61 -4.41
C ALA A 190 -15.70 -8.69 -5.64
N GLY A 191 -14.68 -8.69 -6.51
CA GLY A 191 -14.60 -7.76 -7.63
C GLY A 191 -14.41 -6.30 -7.21
N LEU A 192 -13.69 -6.07 -6.10
CA LEU A 192 -13.31 -4.73 -5.66
C LEU A 192 -12.12 -4.21 -6.47
N ASP A 193 -11.98 -2.85 -6.51
CA ASP A 193 -10.99 -2.11 -7.30
C ASP A 193 -9.78 -1.63 -6.48
#